data_b6d9dce8bedb098b4172ea7c0c6d31f7
#
_entry.id   b6d9dce8bedb098b4172ea7c0c6d31f7
#
_cell.length_a   1.000
_cell.length_b   1.000
_cell.length_c   1.000
_cell.angle_alpha   90.00
_cell.angle_beta   90.00
_cell.angle_gamma   90.00
#
_symmetry.space_group_name_H-M   'P 1'
#
loop_
_entity.id
_entity.type
_entity.pdbx_description
1 polymer ?
#
loop_
_entity_poly.entity_id
_entity_poly.type
_entity_poly.pdbx_seq_one_letter_code
_entity_poly.pdbx_strand_id
1 'polypeptide(L)'
;MNFSKEIAKISMDIGAIRLDPKNPFLWASGYRMPIYNDNRLLLGSSKHRQLITESFRSIINDKNIATDVIAGTATAGIAPATSLANLMKTPLIYVRPSPKDHGMENQIEGILHADQKVVVIE
;
A
#
# COMPACT_ATOMS: atom_id res chain seq x y z
N MET A 1 12.59 -15.08 -7.48
CA MET A 1 12.91 -14.05 -6.47
C MET A 1 11.98 -14.21 -5.27
N ASN A 2 12.53 -14.21 -4.08
CA ASN A 2 11.71 -14.26 -2.87
C ASN A 2 11.43 -12.84 -2.38
N PHE A 3 10.36 -12.23 -2.87
CA PHE A 3 9.98 -10.86 -2.55
C PHE A 3 9.85 -10.62 -1.03
N SER A 4 9.23 -11.54 -0.31
CA SER A 4 9.01 -11.37 1.14
C SER A 4 10.30 -11.21 1.91
N LYS A 5 11.30 -12.04 1.62
CA LYS A 5 12.60 -11.98 2.27
C LYS A 5 13.35 -10.69 1.93
N GLU A 6 13.29 -10.28 0.68
CA GLU A 6 13.98 -9.08 0.19
C GLU A 6 13.34 -7.81 0.75
N ILE A 7 12.02 -7.73 0.75
CA ILE A 7 11.28 -6.61 1.34
C ILE A 7 11.55 -6.50 2.83
N ALA A 8 11.52 -7.62 3.57
CA ALA A 8 11.83 -7.62 5.00
C ALA A 8 13.24 -7.10 5.28
N LYS A 9 14.23 -7.58 4.51
CA LYS A 9 15.63 -7.14 4.66
C LYS A 9 15.76 -5.64 4.42
N ILE A 10 15.24 -5.14 3.31
CA ILE A 10 15.30 -3.71 2.96
C ILE A 10 14.58 -2.87 4.01
N SER A 11 13.41 -3.31 4.47
CA SER A 11 12.63 -2.60 5.48
C SER A 11 13.38 -2.45 6.80
N MET A 12 14.15 -3.46 7.20
CA MET A 12 15.02 -3.37 8.36
C MET A 12 16.23 -2.48 8.11
N ASP A 13 16.87 -2.61 6.96
CA ASP A 13 18.07 -1.83 6.61
C ASP A 13 17.80 -0.31 6.59
N ILE A 14 16.62 0.13 6.14
CA ILE A 14 16.25 1.55 6.08
C ILE A 14 15.49 2.05 7.32
N GLY A 15 15.19 1.18 8.27
CA GLY A 15 14.45 1.53 9.48
C GLY A 15 12.93 1.62 9.30
N ALA A 16 12.38 1.09 8.19
CA ALA A 16 10.93 0.95 8.02
C ALA A 16 10.35 -0.05 9.01
N ILE A 17 11.12 -1.07 9.35
CA ILE A 17 10.84 -1.99 10.45
C ILE A 17 11.93 -1.79 11.50
N ARG A 18 11.53 -1.50 12.74
CA ARG A 18 12.43 -1.36 13.89
C ARG A 18 12.02 -2.31 15.00
N LEU A 19 13.02 -2.95 15.62
CA LEU A 19 12.84 -3.89 16.72
C LEU A 19 13.60 -3.35 17.94
N ASP A 20 12.90 -3.13 19.04
CA ASP A 20 13.50 -2.74 20.30
C ASP A 20 12.69 -3.32 21.48
N PRO A 21 12.98 -4.57 21.88
CA PRO A 21 12.26 -5.18 23.00
C PRO A 21 12.60 -4.56 24.35
N LYS A 22 13.76 -3.92 24.48
CA LYS A 22 14.17 -3.28 25.75
C LYS A 22 13.50 -1.93 25.96
N ASN A 23 13.26 -1.18 24.86
CA ASN A 23 12.61 0.12 24.88
C ASN A 23 11.42 0.09 23.90
N PRO A 24 10.31 -0.55 24.28
CA PRO A 24 9.18 -0.73 23.36
C PRO A 24 8.61 0.58 22.83
N PHE A 25 8.15 0.55 21.59
CA PHE A 25 7.50 1.67 20.93
C PHE A 25 6.07 1.83 21.44
N LEU A 26 5.66 3.07 21.69
CA LEU A 26 4.28 3.41 22.01
C LEU A 26 3.49 3.59 20.70
N TRP A 27 2.57 2.66 20.46
CA TRP A 27 1.68 2.74 19.31
C TRP A 27 0.51 3.72 19.57
N ALA A 28 -0.11 4.22 18.50
CA ALA A 28 -1.29 5.08 18.59
C ALA A 28 -2.46 4.44 19.35
N SER A 29 -2.52 3.11 19.35
CA SER A 29 -3.51 2.33 20.12
C SER A 29 -3.28 2.39 21.65
N GLY A 30 -2.14 2.93 22.12
CA GLY A 30 -1.75 2.96 23.52
C GLY A 30 -0.92 1.75 23.97
N TYR A 31 -0.76 0.73 23.14
CA TYR A 31 0.08 -0.43 23.46
C TYR A 31 1.56 -0.10 23.27
N ARG A 32 2.39 -0.66 24.15
CA ARG A 32 3.85 -0.66 23.98
C ARG A 32 4.27 -1.98 23.34
N MET A 33 4.89 -1.87 22.16
CA MET A 33 5.22 -3.03 21.33
C MET A 33 6.70 -3.02 20.97
N PRO A 34 7.33 -4.21 20.87
CA PRO A 34 8.75 -4.32 20.54
C PRO A 34 9.07 -4.04 19.07
N ILE A 35 8.06 -3.86 18.25
CA ILE A 35 8.19 -3.63 16.81
C ILE A 35 7.46 -2.34 16.42
N TYR A 36 8.06 -1.60 15.49
CA TYR A 36 7.44 -0.47 14.82
C TYR A 36 7.62 -0.62 13.32
N ASN A 37 6.55 -0.43 12.55
CA ASN A 37 6.57 -0.55 11.11
C ASN A 37 6.01 0.71 10.44
N ASP A 38 6.81 1.32 9.56
CA ASP A 38 6.39 2.44 8.72
C ASP A 38 6.77 2.16 7.25
N ASN A 39 5.86 1.56 6.53
CA ASN A 39 6.06 1.19 5.12
C ASN A 39 6.24 2.40 4.19
N ARG A 40 5.84 3.61 4.62
CA ARG A 40 5.99 4.83 3.82
C ARG A 40 7.45 5.19 3.57
N LEU A 41 8.37 4.73 4.41
CA LEU A 41 9.81 4.93 4.20
C LEU A 41 10.32 4.25 2.92
N LEU A 42 9.63 3.20 2.46
CA LEU A 42 9.94 2.54 1.20
C LEU A 42 9.70 3.42 -0.04
N LEU A 43 8.95 4.51 0.11
CA LEU A 43 8.73 5.47 -0.97
C LEU A 43 9.99 6.25 -1.34
N GLY A 44 10.96 6.36 -0.43
CA GLY A 44 12.16 7.19 -0.60
C GLY A 44 13.11 6.76 -1.71
N SER A 45 13.03 5.51 -2.18
CA SER A 45 13.89 4.98 -3.22
C SER A 45 13.08 4.41 -4.38
N SER A 46 13.46 4.76 -5.61
CA SER A 46 12.83 4.20 -6.81
C SER A 46 12.96 2.67 -6.87
N LYS A 47 14.10 2.14 -6.45
CA LYS A 47 14.33 0.68 -6.38
C LYS A 47 13.38 0.01 -5.39
N HIS A 48 13.17 0.62 -4.23
CA HIS A 48 12.25 0.07 -3.22
C HIS A 48 10.81 0.14 -3.73
N ARG A 49 10.40 1.25 -4.32
CA ARG A 49 9.06 1.35 -4.92
C ARG A 49 8.86 0.31 -6.01
N GLN A 50 9.84 0.12 -6.88
CA GLN A 50 9.77 -0.90 -7.93
C GLN A 50 9.63 -2.30 -7.36
N LEU A 51 10.41 -2.65 -6.35
CA LEU A 51 10.34 -3.96 -5.69
C LEU A 51 8.94 -4.24 -5.12
N ILE A 52 8.37 -3.27 -4.41
CA ILE A 52 7.01 -3.38 -3.86
C ILE A 52 5.98 -3.54 -4.98
N THR A 53 6.08 -2.72 -6.02
CA THR A 53 5.15 -2.76 -7.16
C THR A 53 5.20 -4.10 -7.88
N GLU A 54 6.39 -4.62 -8.12
CA GLU A 54 6.58 -5.93 -8.75
C GLU A 54 6.07 -7.07 -7.87
N SER A 55 6.22 -6.95 -6.55
CA SER A 55 5.70 -7.96 -5.64
C SER A 55 4.17 -8.02 -5.65
N PHE A 56 3.50 -6.88 -5.68
CA PHE A 56 2.03 -6.84 -5.83
C PHE A 56 1.59 -7.44 -7.15
N ARG A 57 2.24 -7.07 -8.25
CA ARG A 57 1.93 -7.66 -9.56
C ARG A 57 2.11 -9.17 -9.56
N SER A 58 3.18 -9.66 -8.96
CA SER A 58 3.43 -11.11 -8.85
C SER A 58 2.29 -11.82 -8.10
N ILE A 59 1.86 -11.27 -6.97
CA ILE A 59 0.76 -11.84 -6.18
C ILE A 59 -0.53 -11.90 -7.01
N ILE A 60 -0.86 -10.81 -7.70
CA ILE A 60 -2.07 -10.74 -8.54
C ILE A 60 -2.01 -11.80 -9.64
N ASN A 61 -0.88 -11.94 -10.33
CA ASN A 61 -0.71 -12.88 -11.42
C ASN A 61 -0.70 -14.33 -10.91
N ASP A 62 0.07 -14.63 -9.88
CA ASP A 62 0.25 -15.98 -9.35
C ASP A 62 -1.06 -16.55 -8.78
N LYS A 63 -1.90 -15.67 -8.24
CA LYS A 63 -3.21 -16.05 -7.70
C LYS A 63 -4.37 -15.87 -8.69
N ASN A 64 -4.08 -15.44 -9.92
CA ASN A 64 -5.07 -15.17 -10.97
C ASN A 64 -6.20 -14.24 -10.47
N ILE A 65 -5.82 -13.16 -9.77
CA ILE A 65 -6.79 -12.20 -9.24
C ILE A 65 -7.31 -11.32 -10.38
N ALA A 66 -8.60 -11.41 -10.65
CA ALA A 66 -9.25 -10.55 -11.65
C ALA A 66 -9.17 -9.09 -11.19
N THR A 67 -8.63 -8.21 -12.05
CA THR A 67 -8.36 -6.82 -11.70
C THR A 67 -8.76 -5.90 -12.84
N ASP A 68 -9.86 -5.18 -12.66
CA ASP A 68 -10.30 -4.15 -13.60
C ASP A 68 -9.82 -2.76 -13.18
N VAL A 69 -9.69 -2.53 -11.86
CA VAL A 69 -9.30 -1.24 -11.27
C VAL A 69 -8.42 -1.50 -10.05
N ILE A 70 -7.42 -0.66 -9.87
CA ILE A 70 -6.63 -0.60 -8.64
C ILE A 70 -7.17 0.55 -7.78
N ALA A 71 -7.36 0.29 -6.50
CA ALA A 71 -7.77 1.29 -5.52
C ALA A 71 -6.68 1.48 -4.45
N GLY A 72 -6.37 2.72 -4.11
CA GLY A 72 -5.55 3.03 -2.94
C GLY A 72 -6.39 3.59 -1.80
N THR A 73 -6.16 3.14 -0.57
CA THR A 73 -6.77 3.78 0.60
C THR A 73 -6.00 5.03 0.98
N ALA A 74 -6.68 6.15 1.10
CA ALA A 74 -6.04 7.38 1.54
C ALA A 74 -5.58 7.24 3.01
N THR A 75 -4.40 7.70 3.36
CA THR A 75 -3.45 8.38 2.48
C THR A 75 -2.37 7.42 1.99
N ALA A 76 -1.90 6.52 2.85
CA ALA A 76 -0.70 5.71 2.63
C ALA A 76 -0.80 4.75 1.42
N GLY A 77 -1.99 4.28 1.10
CA GLY A 77 -2.21 3.36 -0.01
C GLY A 77 -2.17 3.99 -1.40
N ILE A 78 -2.32 5.33 -1.49
CA ILE A 78 -2.42 6.01 -2.79
C ILE A 78 -1.14 5.87 -3.62
N ALA A 79 0.02 6.14 -3.04
CA ALA A 79 1.28 6.07 -3.79
C ALA A 79 1.60 4.67 -4.32
N PRO A 80 1.57 3.60 -3.51
CA PRO A 80 1.83 2.25 -4.03
C PRO A 80 0.75 1.77 -5.01
N ALA A 81 -0.51 2.15 -4.80
CA ALA A 81 -1.58 1.83 -5.75
C ALA A 81 -1.34 2.49 -7.11
N THR A 82 -0.90 3.75 -7.12
CA THR A 82 -0.58 4.48 -8.36
C THR A 82 0.55 3.80 -9.13
N SER A 83 1.61 3.42 -8.44
CA SER A 83 2.74 2.71 -9.05
C SER A 83 2.29 1.37 -9.67
N LEU A 84 1.44 0.63 -8.96
CA LEU A 84 0.90 -0.65 -9.44
C LEU A 84 -0.02 -0.46 -10.65
N ALA A 85 -0.93 0.52 -10.60
CA ALA A 85 -1.83 0.81 -11.70
C ALA A 85 -1.05 1.20 -12.97
N ASN A 86 0.01 2.00 -12.83
CA ASN A 86 0.89 2.37 -13.95
C ASN A 86 1.58 1.13 -14.55
N LEU A 87 2.11 0.25 -13.71
CA LEU A 87 2.78 -0.97 -14.17
C LEU A 87 1.80 -1.92 -14.90
N MET A 88 0.59 -2.05 -14.38
CA MET A 88 -0.43 -2.93 -14.94
C MET A 88 -1.25 -2.27 -16.04
N LYS A 89 -1.04 -0.98 -16.32
CA LYS A 89 -1.83 -0.19 -17.28
C LYS A 89 -3.33 -0.26 -16.98
N THR A 90 -3.68 -0.13 -15.72
CA THR A 90 -5.02 -0.31 -15.16
C THR A 90 -5.53 1.04 -14.62
N PRO A 91 -6.83 1.32 -14.69
CA PRO A 91 -7.42 2.49 -14.03
C PRO A 91 -7.14 2.50 -12.53
N LEU A 92 -7.06 3.71 -11.97
CA LEU A 92 -6.82 3.97 -10.56
C LEU A 92 -7.97 4.77 -9.97
N ILE A 93 -8.38 4.38 -8.77
CA ILE A 93 -9.22 5.18 -7.88
C ILE A 93 -8.56 5.26 -6.51
N TYR A 94 -8.98 6.18 -5.66
CA TYR A 94 -8.62 6.10 -4.25
C TYR A 94 -9.83 6.32 -3.37
N VAL A 95 -9.76 5.75 -2.17
CA VAL A 95 -10.83 5.76 -1.18
C VAL A 95 -10.45 6.67 -0.03
N ARG A 96 -11.28 7.66 0.25
CA ARG A 96 -11.10 8.59 1.36
C ARG A 96 -11.47 7.91 2.68
N PRO A 97 -10.88 8.33 3.83
CA PRO A 97 -11.26 7.79 5.14
C PRO A 97 -12.72 8.09 5.51
N SER A 98 -13.25 9.18 4.97
CA SER A 98 -14.63 9.62 5.16
C SER A 98 -15.15 10.31 3.92
N PRO A 99 -16.48 10.37 3.70
CA PRO A 99 -17.06 11.14 2.61
C PRO A 99 -16.64 12.61 2.65
N LYS A 100 -16.61 13.25 1.48
CA LYS A 100 -16.36 14.70 1.34
C LYS A 100 -17.43 15.50 2.07
N ASP A 101 -17.02 16.49 2.86
CA ASP A 101 -17.96 17.38 3.58
C ASP A 101 -18.71 18.35 2.65
N HIS A 102 -18.16 18.63 1.47
CA HIS A 102 -18.69 19.58 0.51
C HIS A 102 -18.77 18.97 -0.90
N GLY A 103 -19.69 19.47 -1.70
CA GLY A 103 -19.90 19.03 -3.07
C GLY A 103 -20.68 17.73 -3.14
N MET A 104 -20.22 16.76 -3.92
CA MET A 104 -20.91 15.47 -4.14
C MET A 104 -20.76 14.47 -2.99
N GLU A 105 -20.06 14.83 -1.92
CA GLU A 105 -19.83 13.97 -0.73
C GLU A 105 -19.26 12.57 -1.08
N ASN A 106 -18.47 12.50 -2.15
CA ASN A 106 -17.88 11.24 -2.59
C ASN A 106 -16.82 10.75 -1.63
N GLN A 107 -16.85 9.46 -1.31
CA GLN A 107 -15.79 8.77 -0.60
C GLN A 107 -14.76 8.16 -1.56
N ILE A 108 -15.18 7.84 -2.77
CA ILE A 108 -14.32 7.31 -3.84
C ILE A 108 -13.99 8.43 -4.81
N GLU A 109 -12.70 8.62 -5.08
CA GLU A 109 -12.20 9.58 -6.06
C GLU A 109 -11.67 8.83 -7.28
N GLY A 110 -12.09 9.30 -8.46
CA GLY A 110 -11.82 8.67 -9.75
C GLY A 110 -13.11 8.14 -10.38
N ILE A 111 -12.98 7.25 -11.35
CA ILE A 111 -14.10 6.70 -12.09
C ILE A 111 -14.19 5.21 -11.80
N LEU A 112 -15.31 4.79 -11.22
CA LEU A 112 -15.61 3.39 -10.93
C LEU A 112 -16.96 3.03 -11.52
N HIS A 113 -17.01 1.94 -12.27
CA HIS A 113 -18.24 1.42 -12.84
C HIS A 113 -18.73 0.17 -12.07
N ALA A 114 -20.05 -0.06 -12.15
CA ALA A 114 -20.64 -1.26 -11.57
C ALA A 114 -19.97 -2.53 -12.11
N ASP A 115 -19.93 -3.56 -11.28
CA ASP A 115 -19.42 -4.90 -11.60
C ASP A 115 -17.90 -4.99 -11.90
N GLN A 116 -17.17 -3.90 -11.81
CA GLN A 116 -15.70 -3.94 -11.92
C GLN A 116 -15.06 -4.67 -10.73
N LYS A 117 -14.04 -5.45 -11.02
CA LYS A 117 -13.21 -6.13 -10.01
C LYS A 117 -12.11 -5.19 -9.54
N VAL A 118 -12.08 -4.91 -8.26
CA VAL A 118 -11.17 -3.93 -7.67
C VAL A 118 -10.17 -4.62 -6.76
N VAL A 119 -8.90 -4.34 -6.95
CA VAL A 119 -7.84 -4.69 -5.99
C VAL A 119 -7.52 -3.47 -5.16
N VAL A 120 -7.59 -3.60 -3.84
CA VAL A 120 -7.35 -2.52 -2.89
C VAL A 120 -5.94 -2.65 -2.31
N ILE A 121 -5.21 -1.55 -2.34
CA ILE A 121 -3.88 -1.41 -1.74
C ILE A 121 -3.98 -0.47 -0.54
N GLU A 122 -3.50 -0.95 0.58
CA GLU A 122 -3.52 -0.25 1.86
C GLU A 122 -2.11 -0.05 2.44
#